data_37171a1403162445d9bdb10b6658d74e
#
_entry.id   37171a1403162445d9bdb10b6658d74e
#
_cell.length_a   1.000
_cell.length_b   1.000
_cell.length_c   1.000
_cell.angle_alpha   90.00
_cell.angle_beta   90.00
_cell.angle_gamma   90.00
#
_symmetry.space_group_name_H-M   'P 1'
#
loop_
_entity.id
_entity.type
_entity.pdbx_description
1 polymer ?
#
loop_
_entity_poly.entity_id
_entity_poly.type
_entity_poly.pdbx_seq_one_letter_code
_entity_poly.pdbx_strand_id
1 'polypeptide(L)'
;MELKAQDTLLVLKYWSLQRSGGEASVRGIAETIGVSASEVSKGTKRLMASRLVVERSGSVFAEHGALLEWLCYGVRYAYPQESVGYGRGMATSWNCPVLVTEMSPPTPPLFGLCRVVIAKAL
;
A
#
# COMPACT_ATOMS: atom_id res chain seq x y z
N MET A 1 7.43 11.69 13.64
CA MET A 1 6.17 11.29 12.98
C MET A 1 6.37 9.89 12.38
N GLU A 2 5.63 8.93 12.87
CA GLU A 2 5.83 7.52 12.54
C GLU A 2 4.84 7.08 11.47
N LEU A 3 5.34 6.37 10.43
CA LEU A 3 4.49 5.80 9.39
C LEU A 3 3.61 4.69 9.95
N LYS A 4 2.37 4.64 9.49
CA LYS A 4 1.44 3.55 9.79
C LYS A 4 1.35 2.60 8.60
N ALA A 5 0.96 1.34 8.86
CA ALA A 5 0.80 0.35 7.78
C ALA A 5 -0.16 0.82 6.68
N GLN A 6 -1.25 1.50 7.05
CA GLN A 6 -2.20 2.07 6.08
C GLN A 6 -1.59 3.14 5.17
N ASP A 7 -0.49 3.77 5.58
CA ASP A 7 0.19 4.79 4.77
C ASP A 7 0.85 4.16 3.54
N THR A 8 1.27 2.91 3.62
CA THR A 8 1.77 2.15 2.46
C THR A 8 0.67 1.98 1.42
N LEU A 9 -0.54 1.64 1.84
CA LEU A 9 -1.69 1.55 0.95
C LEU A 9 -2.02 2.91 0.32
N LEU A 10 -1.91 3.97 1.10
CA LEU A 10 -2.15 5.34 0.64
C LEU A 10 -1.14 5.76 -0.44
N VAL A 11 0.15 5.51 -0.24
CA VAL A 11 1.17 5.85 -1.24
C VAL A 11 1.01 5.03 -2.53
N LEU A 12 0.62 3.77 -2.41
CA LEU A 12 0.30 2.94 -3.58
C LEU A 12 -0.90 3.49 -4.35
N LYS A 13 -1.89 4.03 -3.66
CA LYS A 13 -3.04 4.67 -4.31
C LYS A 13 -2.63 5.95 -5.05
N TYR A 14 -1.78 6.78 -4.46
CA TYR A 14 -1.22 7.94 -5.16
C TYR A 14 -0.44 7.53 -6.42
N TRP A 15 0.37 6.50 -6.31
CA TRP A 15 1.12 5.95 -7.44
C TRP A 15 0.18 5.46 -8.56
N SER A 16 -0.85 4.71 -8.21
CA SER A 16 -1.84 4.19 -9.15
C SER A 16 -2.57 5.33 -9.90
N LEU A 17 -3.03 6.35 -9.17
CA LEU A 17 -3.69 7.51 -9.75
C LEU A 17 -2.77 8.31 -10.67
N GLN A 18 -1.54 8.51 -10.26
CA GLN A 18 -0.51 9.19 -11.04
C GLN A 18 -0.28 8.49 -12.39
N ARG A 19 -0.25 7.16 -12.39
CA ARG A 19 -0.05 6.38 -13.62
C ARG A 19 -1.28 6.37 -14.52
N SER A 20 -2.46 6.36 -13.97
CA SER A 20 -3.71 6.35 -14.75
C SER A 20 -4.17 7.74 -15.19
N GLY A 21 -3.50 8.80 -14.75
CA GLY A 21 -3.89 10.18 -15.02
C GLY A 21 -5.11 10.65 -14.22
N GLY A 22 -5.47 9.92 -13.15
CA GLY A 22 -6.59 10.29 -12.29
C GLY A 22 -6.26 11.43 -11.34
N GLU A 23 -7.28 12.10 -10.87
CA GLU A 23 -7.12 13.15 -9.85
C GLU A 23 -6.98 12.55 -8.45
N ALA A 24 -5.97 13.01 -7.73
CA ALA A 24 -5.70 12.60 -6.35
C ALA A 24 -6.45 13.50 -5.37
N SER A 25 -7.79 13.43 -5.35
CA SER A 25 -8.58 14.14 -4.35
C SER A 25 -8.61 13.35 -3.05
N VAL A 26 -8.52 14.07 -1.93
CA VAL A 26 -8.57 13.46 -0.58
C VAL A 26 -9.86 12.65 -0.40
N ARG A 27 -10.99 13.18 -0.82
CA ARG A 27 -12.29 12.53 -0.71
C ARG A 27 -12.37 11.26 -1.57
N GLY A 28 -11.91 11.33 -2.82
CA GLY A 28 -11.91 10.17 -3.73
C GLY A 28 -11.01 9.05 -3.24
N ILE A 29 -9.85 9.39 -2.71
CA ILE A 29 -8.93 8.41 -2.10
C ILE A 29 -9.57 7.80 -0.85
N ALA A 30 -10.16 8.61 0.02
CA ALA A 30 -10.83 8.15 1.24
C ALA A 30 -11.94 7.13 0.93
N GLU A 31 -12.78 7.41 -0.05
CA GLU A 31 -13.84 6.49 -0.50
C GLU A 31 -13.27 5.19 -1.04
N THR A 32 -12.22 5.25 -1.85
CA THR A 32 -11.62 4.06 -2.49
C THR A 32 -10.92 3.16 -1.49
N ILE A 33 -10.21 3.75 -0.53
CA ILE A 33 -9.44 2.99 0.48
C ILE A 33 -10.33 2.56 1.65
N GLY A 34 -11.44 3.26 1.89
CA GLY A 34 -12.34 2.98 3.00
C GLY A 34 -11.89 3.57 4.33
N VAL A 35 -11.19 4.71 4.29
CA VAL A 35 -10.78 5.46 5.48
C VAL A 35 -11.37 6.87 5.45
N SER A 36 -11.33 7.56 6.58
CA SER A 36 -11.85 8.94 6.64
C SER A 36 -10.93 9.92 5.89
N ALA A 37 -11.50 11.02 5.40
CA ALA A 37 -10.73 12.08 4.77
C ALA A 37 -9.66 12.66 5.70
N SER A 38 -9.95 12.74 6.99
CA SER A 38 -8.99 13.16 8.02
C SER A 38 -7.78 12.23 8.10
N GLU A 39 -8.01 10.91 8.05
CA GLU A 39 -6.93 9.93 8.05
C GLU A 39 -6.09 10.00 6.78
N VAL A 40 -6.71 10.24 5.63
CA VAL A 40 -5.99 10.46 4.37
C VAL A 40 -5.09 11.70 4.48
N SER A 41 -5.60 12.81 5.00
CA SER A 41 -4.80 14.03 5.18
C SER A 41 -3.63 13.83 6.14
N LYS A 42 -3.85 13.16 7.26
CA LYS A 42 -2.79 12.84 8.24
C LYS A 42 -1.76 11.88 7.65
N GLY A 43 -2.21 10.86 6.93
CA GLY A 43 -1.34 9.90 6.24
C GLY A 43 -0.48 10.57 5.19
N THR A 44 -1.05 11.48 4.41
CA THR A 44 -0.31 12.26 3.41
C THR A 44 0.80 13.09 4.06
N LYS A 45 0.52 13.74 5.19
CA LYS A 45 1.56 14.48 5.93
C LYS A 45 2.70 13.57 6.41
N ARG A 46 2.38 12.38 6.92
CA ARG A 46 3.39 11.40 7.30
C ARG A 46 4.23 10.95 6.11
N LEU A 47 3.59 10.71 4.97
CA LEU A 47 4.27 10.33 3.74
C LEU A 47 5.18 11.44 3.21
N MET A 48 4.76 12.70 3.30
CA MET A 48 5.61 13.84 2.95
C MET A 48 6.81 13.96 3.88
N ALA A 49 6.62 13.76 5.17
CA ALA A 49 7.71 13.78 6.15
C ALA A 49 8.74 12.68 5.89
N SER A 50 8.30 11.51 5.43
CA SER A 50 9.17 10.39 5.06
C SER A 50 9.75 10.50 3.64
N ARG A 51 9.31 11.48 2.87
CA ARG A 51 9.69 11.70 1.46
C ARG A 51 9.25 10.60 0.49
N LEU A 52 8.26 9.80 0.87
CA LEU A 52 7.64 8.84 -0.05
C LEU A 52 6.72 9.52 -1.05
N VAL A 53 6.16 10.67 -0.69
CA VAL A 53 5.41 11.53 -1.61
C VAL A 53 5.99 12.94 -1.56
N VAL A 54 5.84 13.65 -2.67
CA VAL A 54 6.24 15.05 -2.81
C VAL A 54 5.06 15.86 -3.34
N GLU A 55 4.99 17.12 -2.94
CA GLU A 55 4.02 18.06 -3.46
C GLU A 55 4.66 18.94 -4.54
N ARG A 56 4.04 18.98 -5.72
CA ARG A 56 4.46 19.84 -6.82
C ARG A 56 3.24 20.51 -7.42
N SER A 57 3.27 21.84 -7.47
CA SER A 57 2.18 22.64 -8.06
C SER A 57 0.80 22.34 -7.47
N GLY A 58 0.72 22.11 -6.16
CA GLY A 58 -0.52 21.79 -5.47
C GLY A 58 -1.00 20.36 -5.62
N SER A 59 -0.27 19.52 -6.33
CA SER A 59 -0.59 18.10 -6.49
C SER A 59 0.43 17.22 -5.77
N VAL A 60 -0.05 16.10 -5.24
CA VAL A 60 0.78 15.13 -4.51
C VAL A 60 1.18 13.99 -5.45
N PHE A 61 2.46 13.71 -5.51
CA PHE A 61 3.02 12.65 -6.35
C PHE A 61 3.83 11.67 -5.50
N ALA A 62 3.67 10.38 -5.77
CA ALA A 62 4.52 9.36 -5.18
C ALA A 62 5.91 9.41 -5.83
N GLU A 63 6.95 9.37 -5.00
CA GLU A 63 8.33 9.30 -5.47
C GLU A 63 8.68 7.85 -5.81
N HIS A 64 8.87 7.56 -7.09
CA HIS A 64 9.03 6.19 -7.58
C HIS A 64 10.20 5.45 -6.93
N GLY A 65 11.37 6.06 -6.89
CA GLY A 65 12.57 5.45 -6.31
C GLY A 65 12.42 5.16 -4.81
N ALA A 66 11.89 6.12 -4.07
CA ALA A 66 11.64 5.97 -2.64
C ALA A 66 10.58 4.92 -2.34
N LEU A 67 9.51 4.88 -3.15
CA LEU A 67 8.46 3.87 -3.01
C LEU A 67 9.01 2.47 -3.27
N LEU A 68 9.83 2.30 -4.31
CA LEU A 68 10.44 1.02 -4.63
C LEU A 68 11.35 0.52 -3.50
N GLU A 69 12.20 1.38 -2.95
CA GLU A 69 13.01 1.06 -1.78
C GLU A 69 12.17 0.65 -0.57
N TRP A 70 11.12 1.41 -0.31
CA TRP A 70 10.21 1.12 0.80
C TRP A 70 9.56 -0.24 0.66
N LEU A 71 9.03 -0.56 -0.51
CA LEU A 71 8.37 -1.84 -0.77
C LEU A 71 9.34 -3.02 -0.73
N CYS A 72 10.54 -2.86 -1.28
CA CYS A 72 11.53 -3.93 -1.34
C CYS A 72 12.25 -4.18 -0.01
N TYR A 73 12.53 -3.13 0.75
CA TYR A 73 13.47 -3.22 1.88
C TYR A 73 12.91 -2.69 3.20
N GLY A 74 11.96 -1.77 3.20
CA GLY A 74 11.50 -1.10 4.40
C GLY A 74 10.31 -1.75 5.08
N VAL A 75 9.30 -2.11 4.32
CA VAL A 75 7.99 -2.58 4.83
C VAL A 75 8.13 -3.79 5.74
N ARG A 76 8.92 -4.78 5.36
CA ARG A 76 9.08 -6.01 6.13
C ARG A 76 9.70 -5.81 7.51
N TYR A 77 10.52 -4.77 7.65
CA TYR A 77 11.17 -4.45 8.93
C TYR A 77 10.30 -3.53 9.79
N ALA A 78 9.58 -2.61 9.15
CA ALA A 78 8.69 -1.68 9.84
C ALA A 78 7.42 -2.38 10.35
N TYR A 79 6.90 -3.34 9.59
CA TYR A 79 5.67 -4.07 9.89
C TYR A 79 5.90 -5.58 9.77
N PRO A 80 6.61 -6.19 10.75
CA PRO A 80 6.89 -7.62 10.71
C PRO A 80 5.58 -8.42 10.74
N GLN A 81 5.55 -9.47 9.93
CA GLN A 81 4.39 -10.31 9.80
C GLN A 81 4.25 -11.24 11.00
N GLU A 82 3.09 -11.19 11.64
CA GLU A 82 2.75 -12.18 12.66
C GLU A 82 2.11 -13.40 11.99
N SER A 83 2.39 -14.57 12.51
CA SER A 83 1.74 -15.79 12.08
C SER A 83 0.25 -15.72 12.38
N VAL A 84 -0.57 -15.79 11.34
CA VAL A 84 -2.02 -15.86 11.46
C VAL A 84 -2.50 -17.19 10.89
N GLY A 85 -3.54 -17.76 11.52
CA GLY A 85 -4.12 -19.03 11.06
C GLY A 85 -4.74 -18.91 9.67
N TYR A 86 -5.12 -20.06 9.12
CA TYR A 86 -5.77 -20.15 7.82
C TYR A 86 -7.11 -19.42 7.80
N GLY A 87 -7.40 -18.73 6.72
CA GLY A 87 -8.64 -18.00 6.54
C GLY A 87 -8.95 -17.78 5.06
N ARG A 88 -10.16 -17.31 4.78
CA ARG A 88 -10.55 -16.92 3.42
C ARG A 88 -9.86 -15.60 3.07
N GLY A 89 -9.32 -15.53 1.85
CA GLY A 89 -8.66 -14.32 1.38
C GLY A 89 -8.43 -14.35 -0.12
N MET A 90 -7.88 -13.26 -0.64
CA MET A 90 -7.47 -13.19 -2.04
C MET A 90 -6.12 -13.88 -2.21
N ALA A 91 -5.91 -14.45 -3.40
CA ALA A 91 -4.60 -14.97 -3.79
C ALA A 91 -3.59 -13.83 -3.87
N THR A 92 -2.47 -13.97 -3.17
CA THR A 92 -1.44 -12.95 -3.05
C THR A 92 -0.06 -13.52 -3.31
N SER A 93 0.96 -12.63 -3.39
CA SER A 93 2.32 -13.02 -3.66
C SER A 93 2.41 -13.78 -4.99
N TRP A 94 3.04 -14.93 -5.04
CA TRP A 94 3.16 -15.75 -6.25
C TRP A 94 1.83 -16.28 -6.81
N ASN A 95 0.78 -16.35 -6.01
CA ASN A 95 -0.56 -16.75 -6.46
C ASN A 95 -1.39 -15.59 -7.02
N CYS A 96 -0.89 -14.37 -6.95
CA CYS A 96 -1.53 -13.21 -7.56
C CYS A 96 -1.69 -13.44 -9.07
N PRO A 97 -2.84 -13.08 -9.69
CA PRO A 97 -3.07 -13.29 -11.11
C PRO A 97 -1.97 -12.72 -12.02
N VAL A 98 -1.32 -11.66 -11.61
CA VAL A 98 -0.24 -11.03 -12.37
C VAL A 98 1.05 -11.86 -12.33
N LEU A 99 1.33 -12.50 -11.20
CA LEU A 99 2.61 -13.19 -10.96
C LEU A 99 2.54 -14.70 -11.17
N VAL A 100 1.34 -15.28 -11.16
CA VAL A 100 1.16 -16.75 -11.23
C VAL A 100 1.74 -17.37 -12.50
N THR A 101 1.81 -16.61 -13.60
CA THR A 101 2.40 -17.06 -14.85
C THR A 101 3.93 -16.91 -14.90
N GLU A 102 4.47 -16.04 -14.07
CA GLU A 102 5.90 -15.72 -14.03
C GLU A 102 6.66 -16.51 -12.95
N MET A 103 5.94 -17.00 -11.96
CA MET A 103 6.53 -17.66 -10.80
C MET A 103 5.83 -18.98 -10.52
N SER A 104 6.64 -20.02 -10.21
CA SER A 104 6.09 -21.30 -9.75
C SER A 104 5.78 -21.19 -8.26
N PRO A 105 4.49 -21.31 -7.86
CA PRO A 105 4.13 -21.24 -6.47
C PRO A 105 4.59 -22.48 -5.70
N PRO A 106 5.15 -22.32 -4.50
CA PRO A 106 5.29 -23.44 -3.59
C PRO A 106 3.92 -23.87 -3.09
N THR A 107 3.75 -25.14 -2.84
CA THR A 107 2.52 -25.70 -2.27
C THR A 107 2.65 -25.78 -0.75
N PRO A 108 1.60 -25.46 0.01
CA PRO A 108 0.28 -24.95 -0.40
C PRO A 108 0.27 -23.47 -0.76
N PRO A 109 -0.72 -23.04 -1.57
CA PRO A 109 -0.85 -21.62 -1.92
C PRO A 109 -1.11 -20.77 -0.68
N LEU A 110 -0.47 -19.60 -0.62
CA LEU A 110 -0.66 -18.65 0.47
C LEU A 110 -1.91 -17.79 0.22
N PHE A 111 -3.01 -18.20 0.82
CA PHE A 111 -4.23 -17.38 0.86
C PHE A 111 -4.25 -16.60 2.18
N GLY A 112 -4.57 -15.34 2.14
CA GLY A 112 -4.82 -14.55 3.33
C GLY A 112 -3.73 -13.58 3.79
N LEU A 113 -2.53 -13.61 3.22
CA LEU A 113 -1.51 -12.60 3.50
C LEU A 113 -2.01 -11.18 3.24
N CYS A 114 -2.78 -11.01 2.17
CA CYS A 114 -3.38 -9.72 1.83
C CYS A 114 -4.41 -9.27 2.86
N ARG A 115 -5.18 -10.19 3.43
CA ARG A 115 -6.20 -9.88 4.43
C ARG A 115 -5.60 -9.36 5.73
N VAL A 116 -4.46 -9.89 6.14
CA VAL A 116 -3.78 -9.44 7.37
C VAL A 116 -3.22 -8.03 7.19
N VAL A 117 -2.57 -7.77 6.07
CA VAL A 117 -2.04 -6.44 5.77
C VAL A 117 -3.18 -5.43 5.66
N ILE A 118 -4.25 -5.76 4.94
CA ILE A 118 -5.41 -4.89 4.78
C ILE A 118 -6.16 -4.72 6.11
N ALA A 119 -6.37 -5.78 6.88
CA ALA A 119 -7.05 -5.70 8.16
C ALA A 119 -6.28 -4.87 9.19
N LYS A 120 -4.96 -4.91 9.17
CA LYS A 120 -4.12 -4.04 10.01
C LYS A 120 -3.99 -2.62 9.46
N ALA A 121 -4.20 -2.43 8.16
CA ALA A 121 -4.21 -1.13 7.52
C ALA A 121 -5.57 -0.40 7.66
N LEU A 122 -6.63 -1.15 7.92
CA LEU A 122 -7.97 -0.65 8.20
C LEU A 122 -8.19 -0.47 9.69
#